data_046319a8345c7f3fd849e021180e9edc
#
_entry.id   046319a8345c7f3fd849e021180e9edc
#
_cell.length_a   1.000
_cell.length_b   1.000
_cell.length_c   1.000
_cell.angle_alpha   90.00
_cell.angle_beta   90.00
_cell.angle_gamma   90.00
#
_symmetry.space_group_name_H-M   'P 1'
#
loop_
_entity.id
_entity.type
_entity.pdbx_description
1 polymer ?
#
loop_
_entity_poly.entity_id
_entity_poly.type
_entity_poly.pdbx_seq_one_letter_code
_entity_poly.pdbx_strand_id
1 'polypeptide(L)'
;MKAGRYRIARDMTNNDIINSLRSQNLAVTVAFNNQHSLGLLAQRISNQVEADSLSLMGVFTDSLFLSLNSFSKESALAMYLPNSYEFFWNTSAKKIRSKLQKAYNIFWTSNRKQKAKAMGLTPVEVSILAAIVQEESKEFTEQPRI
;
A
#
# COMPACT_ATOMS: atom_id res chain seq x y z
N MET A 1 15.82 22.19 -8.32
CA MET A 1 14.46 21.76 -8.66
C MET A 1 14.24 20.40 -8.01
N LYS A 2 13.10 20.12 -7.37
CA LYS A 2 12.84 18.81 -6.76
C LYS A 2 12.07 17.95 -7.78
N ALA A 3 12.43 16.68 -7.90
CA ALA A 3 11.63 15.73 -8.67
C ALA A 3 10.21 15.66 -8.09
N GLY A 4 9.19 15.54 -8.96
CA GLY A 4 7.80 15.53 -8.53
C GLY A 4 6.84 15.74 -9.68
N ARG A 5 5.55 15.78 -9.36
CA ARG A 5 4.48 16.08 -10.31
C ARG A 5 4.03 17.52 -10.14
N TYR A 6 4.01 18.27 -11.23
CA TYR A 6 3.66 19.70 -11.23
C TYR A 6 2.60 19.97 -12.29
N ARG A 7 1.75 20.95 -12.03
CA ARG A 7 0.77 21.44 -13.02
C ARG A 7 1.28 22.72 -13.63
N ILE A 8 1.41 22.75 -14.96
CA ILE A 8 1.75 23.92 -15.75
C ILE A 8 0.55 24.23 -16.65
N ALA A 9 -0.03 25.43 -16.52
CA ALA A 9 -1.12 25.90 -17.37
C ALA A 9 -0.55 26.74 -18.54
N ARG A 10 -1.33 26.92 -19.62
CA ARG A 10 -0.89 27.63 -20.84
C ARG A 10 -0.63 29.12 -20.66
N ASP A 11 -1.28 29.73 -19.67
CA ASP A 11 -1.26 31.16 -19.37
C ASP A 11 -0.28 31.54 -18.25
N MET A 12 0.51 30.60 -17.76
CA MET A 12 1.52 30.86 -16.75
C MET A 12 2.70 31.64 -17.29
N THR A 13 3.11 32.68 -16.55
CA THR A 13 4.38 33.37 -16.78
C THR A 13 5.58 32.50 -16.38
N ASN A 14 6.79 32.85 -16.84
CA ASN A 14 8.01 32.16 -16.44
C ASN A 14 8.21 32.13 -14.91
N ASN A 15 7.84 33.23 -14.22
CA ASN A 15 7.90 33.31 -12.76
C ASN A 15 6.88 32.37 -12.10
N ASP A 16 5.68 32.24 -12.62
CA ASP A 16 4.67 31.32 -12.11
C ASP A 16 5.10 29.87 -12.28
N ILE A 17 5.71 29.53 -13.42
CA ILE A 17 6.27 28.20 -13.66
C ILE A 17 7.39 27.90 -12.64
N ILE A 18 8.33 28.81 -12.44
CA ILE A 18 9.41 28.65 -11.47
C ILE A 18 8.86 28.46 -10.05
N ASN A 19 7.89 29.26 -9.66
CA ASN A 19 7.25 29.16 -8.33
C ASN A 19 6.48 27.86 -8.17
N SER A 20 5.75 27.43 -9.20
CA SER A 20 5.09 26.10 -9.21
C SER A 20 6.09 24.98 -9.01
N LEU A 21 7.19 24.97 -9.75
CA LEU A 21 8.24 23.95 -9.67
C LEU A 21 8.99 23.96 -8.32
N ARG A 22 8.94 25.04 -7.57
CA ARG A 22 9.55 25.16 -6.24
C ARG A 22 8.64 24.69 -5.10
N SER A 23 7.35 24.91 -5.20
CA SER A 23 6.42 24.82 -4.06
C SER A 23 5.20 23.91 -4.28
N GLN A 24 4.78 23.61 -5.52
CA GLN A 24 3.51 22.97 -5.82
C GLN A 24 3.65 21.52 -6.29
N ASN A 25 4.43 20.71 -5.58
CA ASN A 25 4.48 19.28 -5.88
C ASN A 25 3.10 18.64 -5.57
N LEU A 26 2.47 18.06 -6.59
CA LEU A 26 1.15 17.45 -6.48
C LEU A 26 1.26 15.99 -6.08
N ALA A 27 0.38 15.57 -5.17
CA ALA A 27 0.23 14.17 -4.86
C ALA A 27 -0.37 13.38 -6.04
N VAL A 28 0.03 12.14 -6.17
CA VAL A 28 -0.56 11.15 -7.10
C VAL A 28 -1.33 10.13 -6.29
N THR A 29 -2.49 9.73 -6.79
CA THR A 29 -3.28 8.66 -6.18
C THR A 29 -2.77 7.33 -6.72
N VAL A 30 -2.17 6.53 -5.84
CA VAL A 30 -1.73 5.16 -6.12
C VAL A 30 -2.83 4.21 -5.65
N ALA A 31 -3.48 3.56 -6.60
CA ALA A 31 -4.56 2.62 -6.30
C ALA A 31 -4.17 1.19 -6.70
N PHE A 32 -4.48 0.25 -5.83
CA PHE A 32 -4.39 -1.17 -6.14
C PHE A 32 -5.52 -1.95 -5.46
N ASN A 33 -5.99 -2.98 -6.16
CA ASN A 33 -6.90 -3.99 -5.66
C ASN A 33 -6.12 -5.18 -5.07
N ASN A 34 -6.82 -6.25 -4.73
CA ASN A 34 -6.18 -7.49 -4.27
C ASN A 34 -5.14 -7.97 -5.28
N GLN A 35 -3.99 -8.34 -4.76
CA GLN A 35 -2.86 -8.84 -5.54
C GLN A 35 -2.53 -10.26 -5.10
N HIS A 36 -2.10 -11.10 -6.02
CA HIS A 36 -1.74 -12.50 -5.74
C HIS A 36 -0.28 -12.66 -5.29
N SER A 37 0.54 -11.62 -5.42
CA SER A 37 1.93 -11.66 -4.97
C SER A 37 2.50 -10.27 -4.68
N LEU A 38 3.59 -10.22 -3.88
CA LEU A 38 4.36 -9.00 -3.64
C LEU A 38 4.96 -8.43 -4.92
N GLY A 39 5.35 -9.30 -5.87
CA GLY A 39 5.89 -8.89 -7.17
C GLY A 39 4.86 -8.11 -7.99
N LEU A 40 3.63 -8.61 -8.09
CA LEU A 40 2.54 -7.92 -8.78
C LEU A 40 2.18 -6.61 -8.08
N LEU A 41 2.18 -6.58 -6.75
CA LEU A 41 1.97 -5.36 -5.98
C LEU A 41 3.06 -4.32 -6.27
N ALA A 42 4.33 -4.73 -6.22
CA ALA A 42 5.46 -3.85 -6.52
C ALA A 42 5.39 -3.29 -7.94
N GLN A 43 5.08 -4.12 -8.92
CA GLN A 43 4.87 -3.70 -10.31
C GLN A 43 3.69 -2.73 -10.45
N ARG A 44 2.57 -3.02 -9.78
CA ARG A 44 1.38 -2.15 -9.81
C ARG A 44 1.66 -0.76 -9.23
N ILE A 45 2.43 -0.68 -8.15
CA ILE A 45 2.81 0.58 -7.52
C ILE A 45 3.86 1.30 -8.36
N SER A 46 4.90 0.62 -8.87
CA SER A 46 5.97 1.23 -9.67
C SER A 46 5.46 1.90 -10.95
N ASN A 47 4.37 1.41 -11.54
CA ASN A 47 3.73 2.05 -12.69
C ASN A 47 3.10 3.42 -12.37
N GLN A 48 3.00 3.80 -11.10
CA GLN A 48 2.28 5.01 -10.67
C GLN A 48 3.18 6.03 -9.94
N VAL A 49 4.41 5.63 -9.57
CA VAL A 49 5.40 6.46 -8.86
C VAL A 49 6.80 6.28 -9.46
N GLU A 50 7.78 7.07 -9.01
CA GLU A 50 9.18 6.98 -9.45
C GLU A 50 9.89 5.71 -8.94
N ALA A 51 9.51 5.22 -7.75
CA ALA A 51 10.13 4.04 -7.16
C ALA A 51 9.92 2.81 -8.06
N ASP A 52 11.01 2.17 -8.49
CA ASP A 52 10.97 0.98 -9.32
C ASP A 52 10.54 -0.27 -8.55
N SER A 53 10.15 -1.31 -9.27
CA SER A 53 9.66 -2.57 -8.70
C SER A 53 10.71 -3.31 -7.89
N LEU A 54 12.00 -3.21 -8.24
CA LEU A 54 13.09 -3.86 -7.50
C LEU A 54 13.30 -3.22 -6.14
N SER A 55 13.35 -1.89 -6.09
CA SER A 55 13.42 -1.13 -4.83
C SER A 55 12.21 -1.42 -3.92
N LEU A 56 11.01 -1.51 -4.49
CA LEU A 56 9.80 -1.88 -3.75
C LEU A 56 9.87 -3.32 -3.23
N MET A 57 10.28 -4.27 -4.07
CA MET A 57 10.47 -5.67 -3.64
C MET A 57 11.51 -5.78 -2.52
N GLY A 58 12.63 -5.07 -2.62
CA GLY A 58 13.66 -5.07 -1.59
C GLY A 58 13.14 -4.64 -0.23
N VAL A 59 12.28 -3.61 -0.17
CA VAL A 59 11.67 -3.18 1.11
C VAL A 59 10.49 -4.05 1.54
N PHE A 60 9.75 -4.66 0.62
CA PHE A 60 8.62 -5.53 0.95
C PHE A 60 9.06 -6.89 1.49
N THR A 61 10.24 -7.36 1.09
CA THR A 61 10.83 -8.63 1.51
C THR A 61 11.92 -8.50 2.57
N ASP A 62 12.13 -7.31 3.11
CA ASP A 62 13.10 -7.03 4.18
C ASP A 62 12.78 -7.88 5.41
N SER A 63 13.59 -8.92 5.66
CA SER A 63 13.35 -9.93 6.69
C SER A 63 13.36 -9.35 8.10
N LEU A 64 14.24 -8.37 8.37
CA LEU A 64 14.29 -7.70 9.67
C LEU A 64 13.00 -6.91 9.93
N PHE A 65 12.56 -6.15 8.92
CA PHE A 65 11.31 -5.40 9.03
C PHE A 65 10.10 -6.32 9.21
N LEU A 66 10.02 -7.41 8.47
CA LEU A 66 8.92 -8.38 8.57
C LEU A 66 8.88 -9.03 9.95
N SER A 67 10.00 -9.51 10.46
CA SER A 67 10.07 -10.14 11.78
C SER A 67 9.68 -9.20 12.92
N LEU A 68 10.13 -7.95 12.86
CA LEU A 68 9.77 -6.91 13.85
C LEU A 68 8.26 -6.58 13.85
N ASN A 69 7.56 -6.86 12.76
CA ASN A 69 6.12 -6.62 12.61
C ASN A 69 5.29 -7.90 12.64
N SER A 70 5.87 -9.03 13.06
CA SER A 70 5.21 -10.34 13.14
C SER A 70 4.70 -10.87 11.80
N PHE A 71 5.43 -10.60 10.72
CA PHE A 71 5.19 -11.17 9.39
C PHE A 71 6.33 -12.09 8.97
N SER A 72 6.01 -13.07 8.15
CA SER A 72 6.96 -13.85 7.35
C SER A 72 6.93 -13.36 5.89
N LYS A 73 7.82 -13.89 5.04
CA LYS A 73 7.79 -13.59 3.60
C LYS A 73 6.49 -14.04 2.94
N GLU A 74 5.95 -15.15 3.39
CA GLU A 74 4.71 -15.75 2.90
C GLU A 74 3.47 -14.94 3.30
N SER A 75 3.48 -14.37 4.50
CA SER A 75 2.37 -13.58 5.04
C SER A 75 2.49 -12.07 4.80
N ALA A 76 3.63 -11.61 4.26
CA ALA A 76 3.91 -10.17 4.08
C ALA A 76 2.86 -9.45 3.24
N LEU A 77 2.25 -10.13 2.26
CA LEU A 77 1.20 -9.54 1.42
C LEU A 77 -0.02 -9.10 2.23
N ALA A 78 -0.34 -9.76 3.33
CA ALA A 78 -1.47 -9.42 4.21
C ALA A 78 -1.36 -8.04 4.87
N MET A 79 -0.14 -7.45 4.90
CA MET A 79 0.08 -6.09 5.39
C MET A 79 -0.47 -5.03 4.42
N TYR A 80 -0.56 -5.32 3.13
CA TYR A 80 -0.82 -4.34 2.09
C TYR A 80 -2.30 -4.34 1.71
N LEU A 81 -3.10 -3.57 2.44
CA LEU A 81 -4.55 -3.50 2.25
C LEU A 81 -4.88 -2.82 0.92
N PRO A 82 -5.72 -3.43 0.08
CA PRO A 82 -6.22 -2.82 -1.15
C PRO A 82 -6.95 -1.51 -0.86
N ASN A 83 -6.50 -0.44 -1.46
CA ASN A 83 -7.10 0.90 -1.31
C ASN A 83 -6.46 1.88 -2.31
N SER A 84 -6.88 3.13 -2.23
CA SER A 84 -6.25 4.27 -2.89
C SER A 84 -5.43 5.06 -1.87
N TYR A 85 -4.16 5.29 -2.17
CA TYR A 85 -3.22 5.99 -1.31
C TYR A 85 -2.63 7.19 -2.04
N GLU A 86 -2.51 8.31 -1.37
CA GLU A 86 -1.85 9.49 -1.91
C GLU A 86 -0.36 9.47 -1.60
N PHE A 87 0.46 9.66 -2.63
CA PHE A 87 1.91 9.80 -2.51
C PHE A 87 2.38 10.98 -3.37
N PHE A 88 3.51 11.57 -3.01
CA PHE A 88 4.24 12.35 -4.00
C PHE A 88 4.90 11.38 -4.98
N TRP A 89 4.95 11.75 -6.27
CA TRP A 89 5.49 10.88 -7.32
C TRP A 89 6.90 10.37 -7.00
N ASN A 90 7.75 11.20 -6.39
CA ASN A 90 9.11 10.89 -5.98
C ASN A 90 9.23 10.26 -4.58
N THR A 91 8.16 9.67 -4.04
CA THR A 91 8.21 9.03 -2.72
C THR A 91 9.06 7.76 -2.79
N SER A 92 10.06 7.65 -1.90
CA SER A 92 10.93 6.47 -1.85
C SER A 92 10.16 5.20 -1.46
N ALA A 93 10.63 4.04 -1.93
CA ALA A 93 10.05 2.72 -1.63
C ALA A 93 9.86 2.49 -0.11
N LYS A 94 10.85 2.90 0.71
CA LYS A 94 10.77 2.80 2.18
C LYS A 94 9.62 3.63 2.78
N LYS A 95 9.39 4.85 2.27
CA LYS A 95 8.27 5.70 2.71
C LYS A 95 6.93 5.15 2.25
N ILE A 96 6.88 4.57 1.03
CA ILE A 96 5.68 3.89 0.52
C ILE A 96 5.33 2.74 1.48
N ARG A 97 6.25 1.82 1.76
CA ARG A 97 6.05 0.73 2.71
C ARG A 97 5.55 1.22 4.07
N SER A 98 6.19 2.25 4.63
CA SER A 98 5.81 2.80 5.94
C SER A 98 4.39 3.36 5.95
N LYS A 99 3.94 4.01 4.88
CA LYS A 99 2.57 4.51 4.78
C LYS A 99 1.54 3.38 4.66
N LEU A 100 1.85 2.34 3.89
CA LEU A 100 0.99 1.15 3.77
C LEU A 100 0.90 0.38 5.09
N GLN A 101 2.02 0.21 5.78
CA GLN A 101 2.04 -0.38 7.13
C GLN A 101 1.21 0.45 8.13
N LYS A 102 1.32 1.77 8.08
CA LYS A 102 0.49 2.65 8.94
C LYS A 102 -1.00 2.45 8.66
N ALA A 103 -1.39 2.30 7.41
CA ALA A 103 -2.78 2.01 7.05
C ALA A 103 -3.25 0.66 7.63
N TYR A 104 -2.41 -0.38 7.55
CA TYR A 104 -2.66 -1.66 8.20
C TYR A 104 -2.85 -1.53 9.72
N ASN A 105 -1.98 -0.79 10.38
CA ASN A 105 -2.08 -0.58 11.83
C ASN A 105 -3.34 0.20 12.24
N ILE A 106 -3.77 1.16 11.42
CA ILE A 106 -5.03 1.91 11.62
C ILE A 106 -6.24 0.99 11.41
N PHE A 107 -6.20 0.13 10.40
CA PHE A 107 -7.25 -0.85 10.15
C PHE A 107 -7.45 -1.80 11.33
N TRP A 108 -6.36 -2.30 11.91
CA TRP A 108 -6.39 -3.23 13.05
C TRP A 108 -6.57 -2.49 14.37
N THR A 109 -7.77 -1.93 14.59
CA THR A 109 -8.17 -1.31 15.86
C THR A 109 -8.16 -2.31 17.01
N SER A 110 -8.15 -1.81 18.26
CA SER A 110 -8.24 -2.65 19.47
C SER A 110 -9.45 -3.58 19.42
N ASN A 111 -10.61 -3.09 18.99
CA ASN A 111 -11.82 -3.91 18.85
C ASN A 111 -11.65 -5.05 17.83
N ARG A 112 -11.06 -4.77 16.63
CA ARG A 112 -10.81 -5.82 15.64
C ARG A 112 -9.83 -6.88 16.13
N LYS A 113 -8.76 -6.44 16.83
CA LYS A 113 -7.80 -7.36 17.46
C LYS A 113 -8.45 -8.22 18.55
N GLN A 114 -9.34 -7.67 19.35
CA GLN A 114 -10.08 -8.44 20.38
C GLN A 114 -11.01 -9.48 19.74
N LYS A 115 -11.73 -9.12 18.67
CA LYS A 115 -12.56 -10.06 17.92
C LYS A 115 -11.74 -11.21 17.32
N ALA A 116 -10.61 -10.91 16.70
CA ALA A 116 -9.70 -11.93 16.17
C ALA A 116 -9.22 -12.86 17.28
N LYS A 117 -8.78 -12.30 18.41
CA LYS A 117 -8.33 -13.07 19.59
C LYS A 117 -9.45 -13.96 20.16
N ALA A 118 -10.69 -13.49 20.21
CA ALA A 118 -11.84 -14.27 20.67
C ALA A 118 -12.11 -15.50 19.77
N MET A 119 -11.70 -15.43 18.49
CA MET A 119 -11.74 -16.55 17.54
C MET A 119 -10.47 -17.41 17.56
N GLY A 120 -9.50 -17.12 18.42
CA GLY A 120 -8.20 -17.79 18.47
C GLY A 120 -7.25 -17.44 17.32
N LEU A 121 -7.51 -16.34 16.62
CA LEU A 121 -6.76 -15.94 15.42
C LEU A 121 -5.94 -14.68 15.65
N THR A 122 -4.80 -14.60 14.96
CA THR A 122 -4.03 -13.38 14.82
C THR A 122 -4.58 -12.49 13.68
N PRO A 123 -4.26 -11.19 13.65
CA PRO A 123 -4.61 -10.32 12.54
C PRO A 123 -4.17 -10.84 11.16
N VAL A 124 -3.01 -11.48 11.10
CA VAL A 124 -2.46 -12.06 9.86
C VAL A 124 -3.30 -13.25 9.40
N GLU A 125 -3.63 -14.17 10.33
CA GLU A 125 -4.46 -15.35 10.02
C GLU A 125 -5.87 -14.96 9.58
N VAL A 126 -6.46 -13.93 10.19
CA VAL A 126 -7.76 -13.37 9.73
C VAL A 126 -7.63 -12.82 8.30
N SER A 127 -6.54 -12.13 7.96
CA SER A 127 -6.33 -11.62 6.60
C SER A 127 -6.17 -12.76 5.59
N ILE A 128 -5.46 -13.84 5.96
CA ILE A 128 -5.30 -15.02 5.11
C ILE A 128 -6.65 -15.73 4.92
N LEU A 129 -7.40 -15.94 6.00
CA LEU A 129 -8.73 -16.55 5.93
C LEU A 129 -9.67 -15.73 5.03
N ALA A 130 -9.69 -14.41 5.18
CA ALA A 130 -10.47 -13.53 4.34
C ALA A 130 -10.09 -13.63 2.85
N ALA A 131 -8.80 -13.80 2.54
CA ALA A 131 -8.34 -14.00 1.17
C ALA A 131 -8.84 -15.34 0.60
N ILE A 132 -8.81 -16.41 1.39
CA ILE A 132 -9.36 -17.74 0.99
C ILE A 132 -10.86 -17.62 0.71
N VAL A 133 -11.62 -17.03 1.63
CA VAL A 133 -13.07 -16.83 1.46
C VAL A 133 -13.39 -16.03 0.19
N GLN A 134 -12.57 -15.01 -0.12
CA GLN A 134 -12.76 -14.21 -1.32
C GLN A 134 -12.46 -14.96 -2.61
N GLU A 135 -11.50 -15.87 -2.61
CA GLU A 135 -11.17 -16.71 -3.78
C GLU A 135 -12.21 -17.82 -4.00
N GLU A 136 -12.77 -18.38 -2.93
CA GLU A 136 -13.79 -19.43 -3.00
C GLU A 136 -15.14 -18.91 -3.53
N SER A 137 -15.57 -17.72 -3.12
CA SER A 137 -16.81 -17.13 -3.63
C SER A 137 -16.66 -15.63 -3.91
N LYS A 138 -17.07 -15.24 -5.11
CA LYS A 138 -17.17 -13.83 -5.51
C LYS A 138 -18.51 -13.22 -5.09
N GLU A 139 -19.47 -14.04 -4.63
CA GLU A 139 -20.78 -13.58 -4.17
C GLU A 139 -20.76 -13.26 -2.67
N PHE A 140 -21.00 -11.99 -2.33
CA PHE A 140 -21.06 -11.53 -0.93
C PHE A 140 -22.07 -12.24 -0.05
N THR A 141 -23.14 -12.79 -0.65
CA THR A 141 -24.19 -13.53 0.06
C THR A 141 -23.76 -14.92 0.50
N GLU A 142 -22.77 -15.51 -0.17
CA GLU A 142 -22.25 -16.86 0.12
C GLU A 142 -21.06 -16.81 1.08
N GLN A 143 -20.27 -15.75 1.06
CA GLN A 143 -19.06 -15.60 1.89
C GLN A 143 -19.25 -15.90 3.39
N PRO A 144 -20.40 -15.57 4.05
CA PRO A 144 -20.61 -15.92 5.45
C PRO A 144 -20.83 -17.42 5.72
N ARG A 145 -20.94 -18.23 4.69
CA ARG A 145 -21.20 -19.70 4.79
C ARG A 145 -19.97 -20.55 4.53
N ILE A 146 -18.88 -19.93 4.07
CA ILE A 146 -17.57 -20.55 3.83
C ILE A 146 -16.75 -20.49 5.12
#